data_fa0520dea564b96213142ffb27a81f60
#
_entry.id   fa0520dea564b96213142ffb27a81f60
#
_cell.length_a   1.000
_cell.length_b   1.000
_cell.length_c   1.000
_cell.angle_alpha   90.00
_cell.angle_beta   90.00
_cell.angle_gamma   90.00
#
_symmetry.space_group_name_H-M   'P 1'
#
loop_
_entity.id
_entity.type
_entity.pdbx_description
1 polymer ?
#
loop_
_entity_poly.entity_id
_entity_poly.type
_entity_poly.pdbx_seq_one_letter_code
_entity_poly.pdbx_strand_id
1 'polypeptide(L)'
;MEKKSFASDNYSGVHPKIMEAIIECNVGHAKAYGEDRHTQKAIEKFKQIFGQEIYVDFLYNGTGANTVALDAMTESFQSVICPEQAHINTYEVGAPTKFTGCPMIGIKASDVGGKLKVERVRDYLEIPKGSIHHSQPRVISITQPTEVGSVYTLKEIEEIADFAHKNGMLLHMDGARIFNAAVSLESGFKEMTMDLGVDVLSFGGTKNGMMFGEAVIFFNTELAENFTYRKKQCTQLNSKMRYISAQFTALLEDGLGLKNARQSNNMAKLLAESVSDILGVELTNKVEANTVYAILPKEIILILQEKYFFYVWDSVCSEVRWVTSFDITKEDVMDFAEQIRCALGKIKKAA
;
A
#
# COMPACT_ATOMS: atom_id res chain seq x y z
N MET A 1 13.45 22.59 14.94
CA MET A 1 12.56 21.85 14.06
C MET A 1 12.78 20.36 14.32
N GLU A 2 11.70 19.58 14.42
CA GLU A 2 11.84 18.12 14.50
C GLU A 2 12.49 17.58 13.22
N LYS A 3 13.34 16.56 13.39
CA LYS A 3 14.06 15.96 12.27
C LYS A 3 13.09 15.26 11.33
N LYS A 4 13.24 15.45 10.05
CA LYS A 4 12.49 14.68 9.02
C LYS A 4 12.96 13.22 9.03
N SER A 5 12.03 12.31 8.75
CA SER A 5 12.28 10.87 8.69
C SER A 5 12.10 10.36 7.26
N PHE A 6 13.00 9.49 6.83
CA PHE A 6 12.88 8.74 5.57
C PHE A 6 12.53 7.27 5.82
N ALA A 7 12.00 6.94 7.02
CA ALA A 7 11.68 5.56 7.37
C ALA A 7 10.38 5.05 6.74
N SER A 8 9.34 5.89 6.75
CA SER A 8 8.02 5.54 6.25
C SER A 8 7.15 6.79 6.07
N ASP A 9 6.26 6.75 5.11
CA ASP A 9 5.18 7.72 4.94
C ASP A 9 4.15 7.71 6.10
N ASN A 10 4.17 6.70 6.97
CA ASN A 10 3.44 6.70 8.24
C ASN A 10 4.01 7.67 9.29
N TYR A 11 5.21 8.22 9.08
CA TYR A 11 5.86 9.17 10.01
C TYR A 11 5.48 10.61 9.75
N SER A 12 4.88 10.91 8.60
CA SER A 12 4.36 12.25 8.30
C SER A 12 3.19 12.61 9.19
N GLY A 13 3.00 13.91 9.41
CA GLY A 13 1.79 14.41 10.04
C GLY A 13 0.56 14.26 9.16
N VAL A 14 -0.59 14.67 9.68
CA VAL A 14 -1.84 14.75 8.92
C VAL A 14 -1.81 15.98 8.03
N HIS A 15 -2.27 15.84 6.78
CA HIS A 15 -2.35 16.97 5.86
C HIS A 15 -3.33 18.04 6.40
N PRO A 16 -3.02 19.37 6.38
CA PRO A 16 -3.86 20.42 6.95
C PRO A 16 -5.33 20.38 6.50
N LYS A 17 -5.60 20.18 5.21
CA LYS A 17 -6.97 20.05 4.69
C LYS A 17 -7.72 18.83 5.24
N ILE A 18 -7.03 17.77 5.59
CA ILE A 18 -7.62 16.60 6.26
C ILE A 18 -7.99 16.95 7.71
N MET A 19 -7.11 17.68 8.42
CA MET A 19 -7.42 18.17 9.76
C MET A 19 -8.62 19.13 9.75
N GLU A 20 -8.70 20.03 8.78
CA GLU A 20 -9.87 20.92 8.59
C GLU A 20 -11.16 20.10 8.42
N ALA A 21 -11.16 19.07 7.57
CA ALA A 21 -12.33 18.20 7.38
C ALA A 21 -12.73 17.44 8.65
N ILE A 22 -11.76 16.99 9.46
CA ILE A 22 -12.02 16.37 10.78
C ILE A 22 -12.69 17.38 11.72
N ILE A 23 -12.20 18.61 11.78
CA ILE A 23 -12.78 19.68 12.61
C ILE A 23 -14.21 20.03 12.13
N GLU A 24 -14.40 20.18 10.83
CA GLU A 24 -15.71 20.51 10.24
C GLU A 24 -16.75 19.41 10.49
N CYS A 25 -16.35 18.13 10.44
CA CYS A 25 -17.28 17.03 10.73
C CYS A 25 -17.59 16.86 12.21
N ASN A 26 -16.85 17.53 13.11
CA ASN A 26 -17.02 17.44 14.57
C ASN A 26 -18.13 18.36 15.10
N VAL A 27 -19.26 18.41 14.42
CA VAL A 27 -20.40 19.25 14.80
C VAL A 27 -21.64 18.40 15.06
N GLY A 28 -22.27 18.63 16.20
CA GLY A 28 -23.56 18.01 16.58
C GLY A 28 -23.53 16.50 16.69
N HIS A 29 -24.71 15.90 16.68
CA HIS A 29 -24.91 14.45 16.68
C HIS A 29 -25.05 13.92 15.26
N ALA A 30 -24.41 12.79 14.98
CA ALA A 30 -24.53 12.03 13.73
C ALA A 30 -24.77 10.56 14.08
N LYS A 31 -25.52 9.85 13.23
CA LYS A 31 -25.72 8.41 13.39
C LYS A 31 -24.38 7.68 13.41
N ALA A 32 -24.30 6.61 14.19
CA ALA A 32 -23.11 5.79 14.32
C ALA A 32 -22.97 4.78 13.17
N TYR A 33 -21.81 4.13 13.11
CA TYR A 33 -21.52 2.94 12.28
C TYR A 33 -21.70 3.14 10.78
N GLY A 34 -21.53 4.38 10.29
CA GLY A 34 -21.56 4.66 8.84
C GLY A 34 -22.92 5.12 8.30
N GLU A 35 -23.95 5.23 9.14
CA GLU A 35 -25.27 5.75 8.73
C GLU A 35 -25.35 7.29 8.71
N ASP A 36 -24.22 7.98 8.83
CA ASP A 36 -24.14 9.44 8.85
C ASP A 36 -23.92 10.03 7.44
N ARG A 37 -24.25 11.33 7.32
CA ARG A 37 -24.13 12.08 6.05
C ARG A 37 -22.71 12.19 5.51
N HIS A 38 -21.69 12.17 6.38
CA HIS A 38 -20.30 12.29 5.97
C HIS A 38 -19.84 10.99 5.32
N THR A 39 -20.28 9.85 5.87
CA THR A 39 -20.03 8.53 5.28
C THR A 39 -20.73 8.40 3.93
N GLN A 40 -21.99 8.84 3.79
CA GLN A 40 -22.66 8.84 2.51
C GLN A 40 -21.96 9.73 1.47
N LYS A 41 -21.49 10.91 1.86
CA LYS A 41 -20.73 11.81 0.99
C LYS A 41 -19.42 11.15 0.50
N ALA A 42 -18.70 10.44 1.37
CA ALA A 42 -17.49 9.73 0.99
C ALA A 42 -17.79 8.58 0.03
N ILE A 43 -18.85 7.78 0.29
CA ILE A 43 -19.31 6.72 -0.62
C ILE A 43 -19.62 7.29 -2.01
N GLU A 44 -20.33 8.41 -2.09
CA GLU A 44 -20.64 9.06 -3.37
C GLU A 44 -19.38 9.53 -4.12
N LYS A 45 -18.32 9.98 -3.41
CA LYS A 45 -17.03 10.30 -4.04
C LYS A 45 -16.39 9.05 -4.68
N PHE A 46 -16.40 7.91 -4.00
CA PHE A 46 -15.91 6.65 -4.58
C PHE A 46 -16.75 6.22 -5.78
N LYS A 47 -18.08 6.34 -5.71
CA LYS A 47 -18.97 6.04 -6.85
C LYS A 47 -18.77 6.98 -8.05
N GLN A 48 -18.37 8.23 -7.83
CA GLN A 48 -18.00 9.15 -8.90
C GLN A 48 -16.72 8.69 -9.62
N ILE A 49 -15.80 8.03 -8.91
CA ILE A 49 -14.52 7.55 -9.45
C ILE A 49 -14.69 6.21 -10.17
N PHE A 50 -15.40 5.26 -9.55
CA PHE A 50 -15.44 3.87 -10.02
C PHE A 50 -16.76 3.49 -10.73
N GLY A 51 -17.82 4.29 -10.59
CA GLY A 51 -19.17 3.97 -11.06
C GLY A 51 -20.12 3.57 -9.94
N GLN A 52 -21.42 3.46 -10.25
CA GLN A 52 -22.47 3.21 -9.25
C GLN A 52 -22.49 1.75 -8.74
N GLU A 53 -21.99 0.82 -9.55
CA GLU A 53 -22.03 -0.63 -9.32
C GLU A 53 -20.92 -1.12 -8.39
N ILE A 54 -20.58 -0.36 -7.34
CA ILE A 54 -19.58 -0.74 -6.35
C ILE A 54 -20.16 -0.78 -4.95
N TYR A 55 -19.59 -1.64 -4.10
CA TYR A 55 -19.76 -1.51 -2.64
C TYR A 55 -18.46 -0.99 -2.03
N VAL A 56 -18.56 0.02 -1.17
CA VAL A 56 -17.39 0.59 -0.47
C VAL A 56 -17.71 0.76 1.01
N ASP A 57 -16.73 0.41 1.85
CA ASP A 57 -16.81 0.59 3.30
C ASP A 57 -15.44 1.00 3.88
N PHE A 58 -15.45 1.59 5.09
CA PHE A 58 -14.26 2.20 5.71
C PHE A 58 -13.82 1.44 6.94
N LEU A 59 -12.50 1.33 7.12
CA LEU A 59 -11.82 0.58 8.17
C LEU A 59 -10.73 1.44 8.81
N TYR A 60 -10.14 0.98 9.94
CA TYR A 60 -9.14 1.73 10.69
C TYR A 60 -7.74 1.74 10.05
N ASN A 61 -7.31 0.61 9.51
CA ASN A 61 -5.92 0.41 9.06
C ASN A 61 -5.82 -0.63 7.94
N GLY A 62 -4.65 -0.66 7.26
CA GLY A 62 -4.40 -1.52 6.11
C GLY A 62 -4.49 -3.02 6.43
N THR A 63 -3.92 -3.47 7.56
CA THR A 63 -4.03 -4.87 7.99
C THR A 63 -5.48 -5.30 8.17
N GLY A 64 -6.30 -4.42 8.77
CA GLY A 64 -7.74 -4.66 8.89
C GLY A 64 -8.44 -4.72 7.54
N ALA A 65 -8.10 -3.80 6.62
CA ALA A 65 -8.66 -3.77 5.28
C ALA A 65 -8.34 -5.06 4.50
N ASN A 66 -7.07 -5.45 4.44
CA ASN A 66 -6.64 -6.68 3.79
C ASN A 66 -7.29 -7.92 4.42
N THR A 67 -7.28 -8.00 5.75
CA THR A 67 -7.85 -9.15 6.49
C THR A 67 -9.33 -9.32 6.19
N VAL A 68 -10.14 -8.24 6.31
CA VAL A 68 -11.60 -8.35 6.12
C VAL A 68 -11.95 -8.54 4.63
N ALA A 69 -11.17 -7.93 3.72
CA ALA A 69 -11.33 -8.16 2.28
C ALA A 69 -11.10 -9.63 1.93
N LEU A 70 -9.99 -10.21 2.36
CA LEU A 70 -9.66 -11.61 2.11
C LEU A 70 -10.64 -12.57 2.80
N ASP A 71 -11.12 -12.24 4.00
CA ASP A 71 -12.14 -13.03 4.70
C ASP A 71 -13.48 -13.04 3.93
N ALA A 72 -13.84 -11.94 3.27
CA ALA A 72 -15.03 -11.89 2.42
C ALA A 72 -14.88 -12.68 1.12
N MET A 73 -13.64 -12.90 0.66
CA MET A 73 -13.34 -13.58 -0.61
C MET A 73 -13.09 -15.08 -0.48
N THR A 74 -12.97 -15.60 0.74
CA THR A 74 -12.49 -16.98 0.98
C THR A 74 -13.34 -17.75 1.98
N GLU A 75 -13.28 -19.09 1.85
CA GLU A 75 -13.69 -20.05 2.87
C GLU A 75 -12.45 -20.71 3.49
N SER A 76 -12.53 -21.13 4.76
CA SER A 76 -11.37 -21.55 5.56
C SER A 76 -10.55 -22.73 5.01
N PHE A 77 -11.10 -23.52 4.08
CA PHE A 77 -10.38 -24.60 3.38
C PHE A 77 -9.63 -24.13 2.14
N GLN A 78 -9.74 -22.87 1.79
CA GLN A 78 -9.11 -22.27 0.61
C GLN A 78 -7.74 -21.67 0.95
N SER A 79 -7.08 -21.07 -0.03
CA SER A 79 -5.81 -20.38 0.15
C SER A 79 -5.73 -19.11 -0.68
N VAL A 80 -4.86 -18.21 -0.23
CA VAL A 80 -4.52 -16.94 -0.90
C VAL A 80 -3.10 -17.05 -1.42
N ILE A 81 -2.92 -16.87 -2.74
CA ILE A 81 -1.61 -16.81 -3.39
C ILE A 81 -1.17 -15.34 -3.47
N CYS A 82 0.07 -15.08 -3.07
CA CYS A 82 0.65 -13.73 -3.12
C CYS A 82 2.15 -13.79 -3.39
N PRO A 83 2.82 -12.68 -3.71
CA PRO A 83 4.28 -12.60 -3.67
C PRO A 83 4.80 -12.99 -2.27
N GLU A 84 5.95 -13.68 -2.21
CA GLU A 84 6.55 -14.09 -0.92
C GLU A 84 6.77 -12.93 0.04
N GLN A 85 7.05 -11.73 -0.50
CA GLN A 85 7.31 -10.49 0.24
C GLN A 85 6.06 -9.67 0.54
N ALA A 86 4.87 -10.12 0.06
CA ALA A 86 3.63 -9.40 0.26
C ALA A 86 3.37 -9.10 1.74
N HIS A 87 2.89 -7.90 2.04
CA HIS A 87 2.64 -7.43 3.40
C HIS A 87 1.73 -8.38 4.18
N ILE A 88 0.69 -8.91 3.53
CA ILE A 88 -0.24 -9.91 4.10
C ILE A 88 0.44 -11.22 4.52
N ASN A 89 1.58 -11.54 3.90
CA ASN A 89 2.35 -12.76 4.18
C ASN A 89 3.43 -12.53 5.25
N THR A 90 4.04 -11.35 5.31
CA THR A 90 5.26 -11.10 6.10
C THR A 90 5.09 -10.12 7.25
N TYR A 91 4.29 -9.06 7.10
CA TYR A 91 4.27 -7.92 8.02
C TYR A 91 2.93 -7.74 8.79
N GLU A 92 1.96 -8.62 8.58
CA GLU A 92 0.67 -8.56 9.28
C GLU A 92 0.56 -9.60 10.41
N VAL A 93 1.68 -10.23 10.76
CA VAL A 93 1.81 -11.16 11.91
C VAL A 93 0.75 -12.28 11.87
N GLY A 94 0.40 -12.74 10.63
CA GLY A 94 -0.60 -13.78 10.42
C GLY A 94 -2.05 -13.34 10.65
N ALA A 95 -2.35 -12.04 10.72
CA ALA A 95 -3.73 -11.56 10.88
C ALA A 95 -4.68 -12.09 9.79
N PRO A 96 -4.34 -12.04 8.48
CA PRO A 96 -5.20 -12.64 7.46
C PRO A 96 -5.46 -14.12 7.71
N THR A 97 -4.43 -14.93 7.96
CA THR A 97 -4.58 -16.36 8.26
C THR A 97 -5.46 -16.62 9.51
N LYS A 98 -5.30 -15.79 10.56
CA LYS A 98 -6.07 -15.95 11.80
C LYS A 98 -7.58 -15.77 11.57
N PHE A 99 -7.99 -14.79 10.79
CA PHE A 99 -9.41 -14.46 10.60
C PHE A 99 -10.05 -15.27 9.47
N THR A 100 -9.35 -15.49 8.37
CA THR A 100 -9.85 -16.27 7.22
C THR A 100 -9.77 -17.77 7.47
N GLY A 101 -8.84 -18.24 8.30
CA GLY A 101 -8.46 -19.66 8.40
C GLY A 101 -7.62 -20.15 7.22
N CYS A 102 -7.35 -19.31 6.23
CA CYS A 102 -6.64 -19.67 5.00
C CYS A 102 -5.13 -19.51 5.13
N PRO A 103 -4.31 -20.43 4.62
CA PRO A 103 -2.87 -20.19 4.45
C PRO A 103 -2.60 -19.11 3.39
N MET A 104 -1.60 -18.27 3.67
CA MET A 104 -0.99 -17.39 2.68
C MET A 104 0.12 -18.18 1.96
N ILE A 105 0.05 -18.27 0.66
CA ILE A 105 1.00 -19.02 -0.19
C ILE A 105 1.92 -18.03 -0.88
N GLY A 106 3.10 -17.85 -0.31
CA GLY A 106 4.12 -16.95 -0.87
C GLY A 106 4.80 -17.56 -2.10
N ILE A 107 4.64 -16.93 -3.26
CA ILE A 107 5.33 -17.29 -4.50
C ILE A 107 6.55 -16.39 -4.66
N LYS A 108 7.70 -16.97 -5.05
CA LYS A 108 8.93 -16.23 -5.26
C LYS A 108 8.74 -15.09 -6.25
N ALA A 109 9.10 -13.87 -5.83
CA ALA A 109 8.98 -12.65 -6.62
C ALA A 109 10.15 -11.68 -6.42
N SER A 110 11.09 -11.99 -5.50
CA SER A 110 12.22 -11.13 -5.16
C SER A 110 13.14 -10.78 -6.34
N ASP A 111 13.28 -11.68 -7.29
CA ASP A 111 14.10 -11.51 -8.50
C ASP A 111 13.42 -10.73 -9.64
N VAL A 112 12.16 -10.32 -9.44
CA VAL A 112 11.36 -9.59 -10.45
C VAL A 112 10.67 -8.36 -9.85
N GLY A 113 11.31 -7.70 -8.89
CA GLY A 113 10.80 -6.47 -8.26
C GLY A 113 9.56 -6.69 -7.37
N GLY A 114 9.43 -7.85 -6.76
CA GLY A 114 8.27 -8.18 -5.92
C GLY A 114 6.97 -8.43 -6.68
N LYS A 115 7.01 -8.49 -8.01
CA LYS A 115 5.85 -8.71 -8.86
C LYS A 115 5.54 -10.20 -9.03
N LEU A 116 4.29 -10.58 -8.84
CA LEU A 116 3.84 -11.94 -9.14
C LEU A 116 3.87 -12.18 -10.66
N LYS A 117 4.37 -13.34 -11.08
CA LYS A 117 4.35 -13.79 -12.47
C LYS A 117 3.37 -14.94 -12.64
N VAL A 118 2.52 -14.86 -13.67
CA VAL A 118 1.46 -15.84 -13.97
C VAL A 118 2.04 -17.26 -14.12
N GLU A 119 3.22 -17.39 -14.73
CA GLU A 119 3.89 -18.69 -14.94
C GLU A 119 4.15 -19.40 -13.62
N ARG A 120 4.65 -18.66 -12.61
CA ARG A 120 4.96 -19.21 -11.28
C ARG A 120 3.69 -19.63 -10.52
N VAL A 121 2.59 -18.89 -10.70
CA VAL A 121 1.29 -19.28 -10.13
C VAL A 121 0.77 -20.54 -10.82
N ARG A 122 0.92 -20.65 -12.13
CA ARG A 122 0.51 -21.83 -12.92
C ARG A 122 1.23 -23.09 -12.42
N ASP A 123 2.56 -23.01 -12.26
CA ASP A 123 3.37 -24.12 -11.78
C ASP A 123 2.92 -24.58 -10.38
N TYR A 124 2.57 -23.65 -9.52
CA TYR A 124 2.02 -23.96 -8.19
C TYR A 124 0.66 -24.68 -8.28
N LEU A 125 -0.23 -24.25 -9.18
CA LEU A 125 -1.61 -24.77 -9.26
C LEU A 125 -1.70 -26.24 -9.71
N GLU A 126 -0.67 -26.81 -10.32
CA GLU A 126 -0.70 -28.18 -10.82
C GLU A 126 -0.88 -29.23 -9.71
N ILE A 127 -0.47 -28.93 -8.48
CA ILE A 127 -0.52 -29.88 -7.35
C ILE A 127 -1.80 -29.73 -6.53
N PRO A 128 -2.17 -28.53 -5.99
CA PRO A 128 -3.28 -28.41 -5.05
C PRO A 128 -4.66 -28.47 -5.69
N LYS A 129 -4.80 -28.13 -6.96
CA LYS A 129 -6.11 -27.98 -7.61
C LYS A 129 -6.90 -29.29 -7.63
N GLY A 130 -8.05 -29.30 -6.91
CA GLY A 130 -8.93 -30.46 -6.79
C GLY A 130 -8.45 -31.57 -5.86
N SER A 131 -7.27 -31.46 -5.25
CA SER A 131 -6.76 -32.41 -4.27
C SER A 131 -7.39 -32.16 -2.89
N ILE A 132 -8.02 -33.19 -2.30
CA ILE A 132 -8.59 -33.12 -0.95
C ILE A 132 -7.53 -33.01 0.17
N HIS A 133 -6.25 -33.17 -0.18
CA HIS A 133 -5.13 -33.08 0.75
C HIS A 133 -4.48 -31.70 0.78
N HIS A 134 -4.95 -30.75 -0.03
CA HIS A 134 -4.40 -29.40 -0.13
C HIS A 134 -5.50 -28.35 -0.01
N SER A 135 -5.18 -27.22 0.60
CA SER A 135 -6.04 -26.02 0.54
C SER A 135 -6.23 -25.59 -0.91
N GLN A 136 -7.44 -25.20 -1.25
CA GLN A 136 -7.79 -24.88 -2.63
C GLN A 136 -7.54 -23.40 -2.93
N PRO A 137 -6.69 -23.06 -3.91
CA PRO A 137 -6.42 -21.68 -4.30
C PRO A 137 -7.71 -20.95 -4.71
N ARG A 138 -8.00 -19.84 -4.05
CA ARG A 138 -9.20 -19.05 -4.33
C ARG A 138 -8.89 -17.60 -4.70
N VAL A 139 -7.88 -17.00 -4.10
CA VAL A 139 -7.54 -15.58 -4.30
C VAL A 139 -6.08 -15.47 -4.74
N ILE A 140 -5.84 -14.65 -5.77
CA ILE A 140 -4.53 -14.06 -6.01
C ILE A 140 -4.56 -12.67 -5.39
N SER A 141 -3.55 -12.33 -4.56
CA SER A 141 -3.41 -10.99 -3.97
C SER A 141 -2.10 -10.36 -4.43
N ILE A 142 -2.19 -9.15 -5.00
CA ILE A 142 -1.03 -8.34 -5.40
C ILE A 142 -1.01 -7.03 -4.63
N THR A 143 0.16 -6.39 -4.51
CA THR A 143 0.32 -5.08 -3.85
C THR A 143 0.72 -4.03 -4.90
N GLN A 144 0.02 -2.90 -4.93
CA GLN A 144 0.25 -1.85 -5.93
C GLN A 144 0.47 -0.48 -5.27
N PRO A 145 1.72 0.06 -5.32
CA PRO A 145 2.99 -0.57 -5.76
C PRO A 145 3.45 -1.68 -4.78
N THR A 146 4.36 -2.54 -5.25
CA THR A 146 4.91 -3.64 -4.46
C THR A 146 5.68 -3.15 -3.22
N GLU A 147 5.98 -4.03 -2.28
CA GLU A 147 6.73 -3.74 -1.07
C GLU A 147 8.15 -3.21 -1.34
N VAL A 148 8.69 -3.55 -2.51
CA VAL A 148 9.99 -3.05 -2.97
C VAL A 148 9.89 -1.83 -3.89
N GLY A 149 8.70 -1.23 -3.99
CA GLY A 149 8.45 0.03 -4.71
C GLY A 149 8.26 -0.07 -6.22
N SER A 150 8.22 -1.27 -6.78
CA SER A 150 7.90 -1.48 -8.21
C SER A 150 6.41 -1.30 -8.47
N VAL A 151 6.06 -0.86 -9.66
CA VAL A 151 4.67 -0.62 -10.07
C VAL A 151 4.28 -1.64 -11.14
N TYR A 152 3.22 -2.43 -10.90
CA TYR A 152 2.64 -3.26 -11.95
C TYR A 152 2.11 -2.38 -13.08
N THR A 153 2.45 -2.70 -14.31
CA THR A 153 1.84 -2.09 -15.49
C THR A 153 0.38 -2.52 -15.64
N LEU A 154 -0.42 -1.74 -16.37
CA LEU A 154 -1.82 -2.10 -16.63
C LEU A 154 -1.93 -3.50 -17.25
N LYS A 155 -1.05 -3.82 -18.19
CA LYS A 155 -0.99 -5.13 -18.84
C LYS A 155 -0.67 -6.27 -17.87
N GLU A 156 0.28 -6.08 -16.94
CA GLU A 156 0.59 -7.10 -15.93
C GLU A 156 -0.59 -7.37 -15.00
N ILE A 157 -1.36 -6.34 -14.63
CA ILE A 157 -2.56 -6.49 -13.81
C ILE A 157 -3.65 -7.27 -14.58
N GLU A 158 -3.91 -6.89 -15.83
CA GLU A 158 -4.88 -7.55 -16.70
C GLU A 158 -4.53 -9.04 -16.90
N GLU A 159 -3.25 -9.35 -17.19
CA GLU A 159 -2.78 -10.72 -17.35
C GLU A 159 -3.02 -11.58 -16.09
N ILE A 160 -2.80 -11.00 -14.88
CA ILE A 160 -3.03 -11.69 -13.61
C ILE A 160 -4.53 -11.86 -13.35
N ALA A 161 -5.35 -10.85 -13.60
CA ALA A 161 -6.81 -10.91 -13.45
C ALA A 161 -7.41 -11.98 -14.38
N ASP A 162 -7.07 -11.93 -15.65
CA ASP A 162 -7.47 -12.91 -16.64
C ASP A 162 -7.11 -14.34 -16.25
N PHE A 163 -5.87 -14.53 -15.76
CA PHE A 163 -5.42 -15.82 -15.30
C PHE A 163 -6.20 -16.28 -14.06
N ALA A 164 -6.42 -15.39 -13.08
CA ALA A 164 -7.21 -15.70 -11.89
C ALA A 164 -8.63 -16.17 -12.28
N HIS A 165 -9.34 -15.38 -13.07
CA HIS A 165 -10.71 -15.67 -13.47
C HIS A 165 -10.83 -16.95 -14.31
N LYS A 166 -9.93 -17.19 -15.26
CA LYS A 166 -9.88 -18.44 -16.06
C LYS A 166 -9.68 -19.69 -15.21
N ASN A 167 -9.12 -19.53 -14.01
CA ASN A 167 -8.93 -20.63 -13.06
C ASN A 167 -9.98 -20.67 -11.92
N GLY A 168 -11.04 -19.87 -12.01
CA GLY A 168 -12.10 -19.79 -10.99
C GLY A 168 -11.65 -19.11 -9.69
N MET A 169 -10.59 -18.30 -9.78
CA MET A 169 -10.01 -17.51 -8.68
C MET A 169 -10.44 -16.05 -8.79
N LEU A 170 -10.21 -15.30 -7.73
CA LEU A 170 -10.45 -13.87 -7.60
C LEU A 170 -9.14 -13.11 -7.52
N LEU A 171 -9.14 -11.83 -7.90
CA LEU A 171 -8.01 -10.93 -7.74
C LEU A 171 -8.28 -9.88 -6.65
N HIS A 172 -7.47 -9.91 -5.59
CA HIS A 172 -7.38 -8.85 -4.57
C HIS A 172 -6.19 -7.95 -4.87
N MET A 173 -6.35 -6.64 -4.69
CA MET A 173 -5.27 -5.67 -4.76
C MET A 173 -5.12 -4.93 -3.44
N ASP A 174 -3.96 -5.08 -2.78
CA ASP A 174 -3.53 -4.19 -1.71
C ASP A 174 -3.05 -2.87 -2.33
N GLY A 175 -3.85 -1.84 -2.19
CA GLY A 175 -3.59 -0.48 -2.65
C GLY A 175 -3.18 0.48 -1.53
N ALA A 176 -2.40 0.01 -0.53
CA ALA A 176 -1.94 0.86 0.58
C ALA A 176 -1.25 2.16 0.11
N ARG A 177 -0.69 2.16 -1.11
CA ARG A 177 -0.12 3.34 -1.79
C ARG A 177 -0.67 3.52 -3.21
N ILE A 178 -1.93 3.21 -3.42
CA ILE A 178 -2.58 3.25 -4.74
C ILE A 178 -2.45 4.60 -5.45
N PHE A 179 -2.44 5.71 -4.70
CA PHE A 179 -2.22 7.04 -5.25
C PHE A 179 -0.83 7.20 -5.89
N ASN A 180 0.20 6.61 -5.29
CA ASN A 180 1.56 6.64 -5.82
C ASN A 180 1.66 5.85 -7.13
N ALA A 181 0.99 4.70 -7.21
CA ALA A 181 0.90 3.91 -8.42
C ALA A 181 0.13 4.64 -9.53
N ALA A 182 -1.02 5.25 -9.20
CA ALA A 182 -1.83 6.02 -10.17
C ALA A 182 -1.03 7.17 -10.79
N VAL A 183 -0.25 7.89 -9.97
CA VAL A 183 0.66 8.95 -10.45
C VAL A 183 1.78 8.38 -11.32
N SER A 184 2.34 7.23 -10.96
CA SER A 184 3.42 6.59 -11.72
C SER A 184 2.97 6.08 -13.09
N LEU A 185 1.76 5.54 -13.14
CA LEU A 185 1.16 5.01 -14.37
C LEU A 185 0.47 6.07 -15.22
N GLU A 186 0.32 7.29 -14.68
CA GLU A 186 -0.50 8.35 -15.30
C GLU A 186 -1.92 7.85 -15.64
N SER A 187 -2.49 7.02 -14.76
CA SER A 187 -3.77 6.33 -14.97
C SER A 187 -4.77 6.67 -13.86
N GLY A 188 -6.05 6.66 -14.17
CA GLY A 188 -7.12 6.75 -13.18
C GLY A 188 -7.23 5.48 -12.32
N PHE A 189 -7.90 5.60 -11.19
CA PHE A 189 -8.06 4.45 -10.28
C PHE A 189 -8.92 3.35 -10.89
N LYS A 190 -9.98 3.71 -11.60
CA LYS A 190 -10.88 2.75 -12.26
C LYS A 190 -10.15 1.97 -13.34
N GLU A 191 -9.42 2.69 -14.20
CA GLU A 191 -8.68 2.15 -15.33
C GLU A 191 -7.55 1.20 -14.91
N MET A 192 -6.97 1.40 -13.72
CA MET A 192 -5.88 0.54 -13.23
C MET A 192 -6.34 -0.60 -12.29
N THR A 193 -7.65 -0.69 -12.03
CA THR A 193 -8.21 -1.70 -11.12
C THR A 193 -9.44 -2.38 -11.71
N MET A 194 -10.62 -1.76 -11.56
CA MET A 194 -11.92 -2.32 -11.95
C MET A 194 -11.95 -2.74 -13.42
N ASP A 195 -11.48 -1.88 -14.33
CA ASP A 195 -11.51 -2.13 -15.77
C ASP A 195 -10.53 -3.24 -16.19
N LEU A 196 -9.57 -3.61 -15.35
CA LEU A 196 -8.62 -4.70 -15.56
C LEU A 196 -9.00 -6.00 -14.83
N GLY A 197 -10.15 -6.03 -14.16
CA GLY A 197 -10.67 -7.24 -13.54
C GLY A 197 -10.21 -7.47 -12.09
N VAL A 198 -9.78 -6.43 -11.35
CA VAL A 198 -9.66 -6.53 -9.89
C VAL A 198 -11.05 -6.73 -9.29
N ASP A 199 -11.21 -7.73 -8.41
CA ASP A 199 -12.49 -8.00 -7.74
C ASP A 199 -12.67 -7.16 -6.47
N VAL A 200 -11.60 -7.04 -5.67
CA VAL A 200 -11.61 -6.28 -4.41
C VAL A 200 -10.32 -5.47 -4.26
N LEU A 201 -10.45 -4.22 -3.86
CA LEU A 201 -9.36 -3.29 -3.63
C LEU A 201 -9.34 -2.81 -2.17
N SER A 202 -8.20 -2.99 -1.48
CA SER A 202 -7.89 -2.27 -0.26
C SER A 202 -7.30 -0.90 -0.63
N PHE A 203 -8.09 0.17 -0.49
CA PHE A 203 -7.72 1.52 -0.95
C PHE A 203 -7.12 2.34 0.19
N GLY A 204 -5.82 2.65 0.11
CA GLY A 204 -5.06 3.30 1.16
C GLY A 204 -5.32 4.80 1.30
N GLY A 205 -5.52 5.25 2.54
CA GLY A 205 -5.63 6.68 2.89
C GLY A 205 -4.56 7.16 3.87
N THR A 206 -4.22 6.34 4.85
CA THR A 206 -3.31 6.68 5.95
C THR A 206 -1.95 7.18 5.46
N LYS A 207 -1.31 6.47 4.55
CA LYS A 207 0.03 6.79 4.05
C LYS A 207 0.08 8.00 3.12
N ASN A 208 -1.08 8.57 2.80
CA ASN A 208 -1.20 9.69 1.85
C ASN A 208 -1.77 10.97 2.50
N GLY A 209 -1.50 11.16 3.79
CA GLY A 209 -1.82 12.37 4.55
C GLY A 209 -3.09 12.30 5.39
N MET A 210 -3.80 11.17 5.45
CA MET A 210 -4.86 10.96 6.42
C MET A 210 -4.28 10.66 7.82
N MET A 211 -5.06 10.92 8.86
CA MET A 211 -4.71 10.56 10.23
C MET A 211 -4.75 9.03 10.41
N PHE A 212 -5.78 8.41 9.90
CA PHE A 212 -5.99 6.96 9.82
C PHE A 212 -7.20 6.68 8.93
N GLY A 213 -7.23 5.49 8.38
CA GLY A 213 -8.39 4.98 7.63
C GLY A 213 -8.03 4.48 6.26
N GLU A 214 -8.68 3.36 5.93
CA GLU A 214 -8.60 2.70 4.63
C GLU A 214 -10.02 2.44 4.14
N ALA A 215 -10.21 2.30 2.83
CA ALA A 215 -11.45 1.83 2.25
C ALA A 215 -11.27 0.44 1.65
N VAL A 216 -12.28 -0.40 1.75
CA VAL A 216 -12.37 -1.63 0.96
C VAL A 216 -13.45 -1.43 -0.09
N ILE A 217 -13.11 -1.67 -1.35
CA ILE A 217 -13.98 -1.48 -2.49
C ILE A 217 -14.19 -2.84 -3.16
N PHE A 218 -15.42 -3.27 -3.24
CA PHE A 218 -15.84 -4.46 -3.98
C PHE A 218 -16.35 -4.04 -5.34
N PHE A 219 -15.65 -4.44 -6.39
CA PHE A 219 -16.10 -4.33 -7.77
C PHE A 219 -17.02 -5.52 -8.11
N ASN A 220 -16.71 -6.69 -7.55
CA ASN A 220 -17.65 -7.83 -7.50
C ASN A 220 -18.46 -7.72 -6.20
N THR A 221 -19.64 -7.09 -6.29
CA THR A 221 -20.47 -6.75 -5.12
C THR A 221 -21.13 -7.95 -4.44
N GLU A 222 -21.20 -9.11 -5.09
CA GLU A 222 -21.69 -10.35 -4.46
C GLU A 222 -20.81 -10.75 -3.26
N LEU A 223 -19.50 -10.46 -3.32
CA LEU A 223 -18.56 -10.74 -2.24
C LEU A 223 -18.79 -9.88 -0.98
N ALA A 224 -19.55 -8.79 -1.11
CA ALA A 224 -19.82 -7.86 0.00
C ALA A 224 -21.06 -8.25 0.83
N GLU A 225 -21.81 -9.30 0.48
CA GLU A 225 -23.10 -9.64 1.11
C GLU A 225 -23.02 -9.68 2.65
N ASN A 226 -21.98 -10.27 3.21
CA ASN A 226 -21.80 -10.41 4.66
C ASN A 226 -20.66 -9.55 5.22
N PHE A 227 -20.18 -8.57 4.47
CA PHE A 227 -18.97 -7.80 4.81
C PHE A 227 -19.09 -7.06 6.15
N THR A 228 -20.23 -6.48 6.47
CA THR A 228 -20.45 -5.73 7.72
C THR A 228 -20.30 -6.63 8.96
N TYR A 229 -20.75 -7.89 8.90
CA TYR A 229 -20.57 -8.84 10.00
C TYR A 229 -19.12 -9.24 10.16
N ARG A 230 -18.42 -9.55 9.07
CA ARG A 230 -16.98 -9.87 9.04
C ARG A 230 -16.16 -8.70 9.57
N LYS A 231 -16.44 -7.48 9.12
CA LYS A 231 -15.85 -6.23 9.60
C LYS A 231 -16.04 -6.06 11.11
N LYS A 232 -17.22 -6.37 11.65
CA LYS A 232 -17.48 -6.32 13.10
C LYS A 232 -16.68 -7.37 13.86
N GLN A 233 -16.62 -8.61 13.37
CA GLN A 233 -15.85 -9.70 13.96
C GLN A 233 -14.35 -9.39 13.98
N CYS A 234 -13.81 -8.81 12.93
CA CYS A 234 -12.42 -8.38 12.82
C CYS A 234 -12.13 -7.06 13.56
N THR A 235 -13.07 -6.58 14.40
CA THR A 235 -12.93 -5.36 15.22
C THR A 235 -12.73 -4.06 14.43
N GLN A 236 -13.05 -4.04 13.13
CA GLN A 236 -12.84 -2.90 12.24
C GLN A 236 -14.06 -1.98 12.10
N LEU A 237 -15.19 -2.29 12.74
CA LEU A 237 -16.39 -1.44 12.70
C LEU A 237 -16.27 -0.26 13.66
N ASN A 238 -15.92 0.91 13.12
CA ASN A 238 -15.82 2.16 13.89
C ASN A 238 -17.21 2.73 14.21
N SER A 239 -17.48 3.03 15.47
CA SER A 239 -18.74 3.68 15.86
C SER A 239 -18.88 5.12 15.36
N LYS A 240 -17.79 5.90 15.37
CA LYS A 240 -17.76 7.29 14.88
C LYS A 240 -17.16 7.35 13.47
N MET A 241 -17.79 6.64 12.52
CA MET A 241 -17.31 6.49 11.14
C MET A 241 -17.09 7.82 10.43
N ARG A 242 -17.88 8.84 10.74
CA ARG A 242 -17.77 10.18 10.14
C ARG A 242 -16.36 10.75 10.12
N TYR A 243 -15.52 10.41 11.13
CA TYR A 243 -14.16 10.93 11.19
C TYR A 243 -13.22 10.26 10.18
N ILE A 244 -13.44 9.00 9.82
CA ILE A 244 -12.73 8.35 8.72
C ILE A 244 -13.25 8.87 7.38
N SER A 245 -14.55 8.88 7.22
CA SER A 245 -15.23 9.24 5.97
C SER A 245 -14.99 10.69 5.53
N ALA A 246 -14.97 11.63 6.48
CA ALA A 246 -14.66 13.04 6.19
C ALA A 246 -13.24 13.21 5.63
N GLN A 247 -12.29 12.42 6.12
CA GLN A 247 -10.92 12.43 5.63
C GLN A 247 -10.85 11.95 4.18
N PHE A 248 -11.56 10.87 3.82
CA PHE A 248 -11.64 10.41 2.42
C PHE A 248 -12.29 11.45 1.52
N THR A 249 -13.36 12.11 1.99
CA THR A 249 -13.97 13.18 1.22
C THR A 249 -12.95 14.26 0.87
N ALA A 250 -12.17 14.73 1.84
CA ALA A 250 -11.14 15.75 1.61
C ALA A 250 -9.96 15.22 0.77
N LEU A 251 -9.52 13.97 0.98
CA LEU A 251 -8.43 13.36 0.23
C LEU A 251 -8.75 13.23 -1.27
N LEU A 252 -10.02 12.94 -1.59
CA LEU A 252 -10.50 12.77 -2.97
C LEU A 252 -10.94 14.10 -3.60
N GLU A 253 -11.15 15.16 -2.80
CA GLU A 253 -11.53 16.48 -3.29
C GLU A 253 -10.35 17.17 -3.99
N ASP A 254 -10.59 17.85 -5.11
CA ASP A 254 -9.60 18.63 -5.87
C ASP A 254 -8.29 17.89 -6.21
N GLY A 255 -8.33 16.57 -6.21
CA GLY A 255 -7.17 15.71 -6.46
C GLY A 255 -6.08 15.82 -5.39
N LEU A 256 -6.43 16.14 -4.13
CA LEU A 256 -5.47 16.29 -3.03
C LEU A 256 -4.58 15.06 -2.89
N GLY A 257 -5.16 13.85 -2.87
CA GLY A 257 -4.40 12.62 -2.73
C GLY A 257 -3.41 12.39 -3.88
N LEU A 258 -3.78 12.73 -5.13
CA LEU A 258 -2.86 12.67 -6.27
C LEU A 258 -1.74 13.71 -6.18
N LYS A 259 -2.02 14.90 -5.65
CA LYS A 259 -0.99 15.94 -5.41
C LYS A 259 0.01 15.47 -4.36
N ASN A 260 -0.47 14.89 -3.25
CA ASN A 260 0.36 14.32 -2.19
C ASN A 260 1.28 13.20 -2.73
N ALA A 261 0.71 12.27 -3.49
CA ALA A 261 1.46 11.17 -4.10
C ALA A 261 2.48 11.66 -5.14
N ARG A 262 2.13 12.66 -5.95
CA ARG A 262 3.07 13.25 -6.91
C ARG A 262 4.25 13.92 -6.21
N GLN A 263 3.99 14.64 -5.11
CA GLN A 263 5.04 15.22 -4.28
C GLN A 263 5.97 14.14 -3.75
N SER A 264 5.43 13.09 -3.12
CA SER A 264 6.26 12.02 -2.56
C SER A 264 7.05 11.25 -3.64
N ASN A 265 6.43 10.90 -4.78
CA ASN A 265 7.14 10.25 -5.89
C ASN A 265 8.26 11.13 -6.46
N ASN A 266 8.02 12.44 -6.62
CA ASN A 266 9.03 13.38 -7.12
C ASN A 266 10.21 13.49 -6.15
N MET A 267 9.95 13.51 -4.85
CA MET A 267 11.02 13.57 -3.83
C MET A 267 11.85 12.28 -3.78
N ALA A 268 11.23 11.11 -4.01
CA ALA A 268 11.98 9.86 -4.13
C ALA A 268 12.89 9.85 -5.37
N LYS A 269 12.38 10.29 -6.52
CA LYS A 269 13.18 10.43 -7.74
C LYS A 269 14.34 11.41 -7.56
N LEU A 270 14.07 12.59 -6.98
CA LEU A 270 15.09 13.59 -6.68
C LEU A 270 16.15 13.05 -5.72
N LEU A 271 15.75 12.27 -4.68
CA LEU A 271 16.69 11.65 -3.75
C LEU A 271 17.60 10.67 -4.47
N ALA A 272 17.03 9.77 -5.29
CA ALA A 272 17.82 8.82 -6.07
C ALA A 272 18.79 9.52 -7.01
N GLU A 273 18.37 10.54 -7.75
CA GLU A 273 19.22 11.36 -8.61
C GLU A 273 20.33 12.04 -7.83
N SER A 274 20.01 12.60 -6.65
CA SER A 274 20.98 13.35 -5.82
C SER A 274 22.05 12.48 -5.18
N VAL A 275 21.83 11.15 -5.09
CA VAL A 275 22.79 10.23 -4.48
C VAL A 275 23.47 9.30 -5.49
N SER A 276 22.98 9.22 -6.73
CA SER A 276 23.46 8.29 -7.75
C SER A 276 24.94 8.49 -8.16
N ASP A 277 25.47 9.70 -8.02
CA ASP A 277 26.86 10.07 -8.31
C ASP A 277 27.79 9.93 -7.10
N ILE A 278 27.26 9.59 -5.91
CA ILE A 278 28.04 9.51 -4.68
C ILE A 278 28.78 8.18 -4.62
N LEU A 279 30.09 8.20 -4.73
CA LEU A 279 30.91 7.01 -4.63
C LEU A 279 30.78 6.32 -3.28
N GLY A 280 30.23 5.11 -3.27
CA GLY A 280 29.92 4.31 -2.07
C GLY A 280 28.41 4.22 -1.80
N VAL A 281 27.59 4.76 -2.68
CA VAL A 281 26.13 4.54 -2.72
C VAL A 281 25.81 3.72 -3.96
N GLU A 282 25.06 2.64 -3.80
CA GLU A 282 24.56 1.80 -4.90
C GLU A 282 23.03 1.72 -4.82
N LEU A 283 22.35 2.25 -5.81
CA LEU A 283 20.89 2.10 -5.91
C LEU A 283 20.55 0.68 -6.41
N THR A 284 19.75 -0.05 -5.67
CA THR A 284 19.44 -1.45 -5.95
C THR A 284 18.20 -1.65 -6.81
N ASN A 285 17.26 -0.69 -6.77
CA ASN A 285 16.01 -0.75 -7.51
C ASN A 285 15.75 0.55 -8.28
N LYS A 286 15.01 0.43 -9.39
CA LYS A 286 14.43 1.58 -10.08
C LYS A 286 13.38 2.25 -9.20
N VAL A 287 13.40 3.56 -9.10
CA VAL A 287 12.40 4.33 -8.34
C VAL A 287 11.16 4.54 -9.20
N GLU A 288 10.12 3.77 -8.93
CA GLU A 288 8.84 3.83 -9.66
C GLU A 288 7.72 4.46 -8.82
N ALA A 289 7.89 4.53 -7.48
CA ALA A 289 6.97 5.17 -6.54
C ALA A 289 7.75 6.04 -5.55
N ASN A 290 7.32 6.11 -4.29
CA ASN A 290 7.91 6.95 -3.26
C ASN A 290 8.99 6.24 -2.41
N THR A 291 9.60 5.17 -2.91
CA THR A 291 10.58 4.37 -2.17
C THR A 291 11.88 4.25 -2.94
N VAL A 292 13.01 4.44 -2.22
CA VAL A 292 14.38 4.30 -2.73
C VAL A 292 15.09 3.23 -1.91
N TYR A 293 15.74 2.29 -2.58
CA TYR A 293 16.60 1.28 -1.97
C TYR A 293 18.05 1.54 -2.37
N ALA A 294 18.95 1.47 -1.40
CA ALA A 294 20.37 1.70 -1.64
C ALA A 294 21.23 0.86 -0.69
N ILE A 295 22.38 0.39 -1.19
CA ILE A 295 23.44 -0.18 -0.37
C ILE A 295 24.39 0.93 0.03
N LEU A 296 24.72 0.99 1.33
CA LEU A 296 25.67 1.94 1.92
C LEU A 296 26.75 1.20 2.72
N PRO A 297 27.96 1.76 2.86
CA PRO A 297 28.91 1.29 3.87
C PRO A 297 28.27 1.30 5.27
N LYS A 298 28.40 0.19 5.99
CA LYS A 298 27.76 -0.01 7.29
C LYS A 298 28.11 1.09 8.30
N GLU A 299 29.31 1.62 8.22
CA GLU A 299 29.86 2.62 9.14
C GLU A 299 29.13 3.96 9.06
N ILE A 300 28.56 4.32 7.88
CA ILE A 300 27.84 5.60 7.76
C ILE A 300 26.37 5.49 8.13
N ILE A 301 25.79 4.29 8.16
CA ILE A 301 24.36 4.11 8.43
C ILE A 301 24.00 4.68 9.80
N LEU A 302 24.75 4.31 10.85
CA LEU A 302 24.52 4.80 12.22
C LEU A 302 24.71 6.33 12.32
N ILE A 303 25.74 6.87 11.65
CA ILE A 303 25.99 8.32 11.62
C ILE A 303 24.80 9.07 10.99
N LEU A 304 24.26 8.53 9.91
CA LEU A 304 23.09 9.14 9.24
C LEU A 304 21.83 9.04 10.08
N GLN A 305 21.61 7.89 10.73
CA GLN A 305 20.44 7.64 11.58
C GLN A 305 20.40 8.54 12.83
N GLU A 306 21.53 9.09 13.28
CA GLU A 306 21.55 10.12 14.32
C GLU A 306 20.80 11.40 13.91
N LYS A 307 20.76 11.70 12.62
CA LYS A 307 20.15 12.92 12.07
C LYS A 307 18.84 12.64 11.32
N TYR A 308 18.78 11.57 10.53
CA TYR A 308 17.62 11.15 9.74
C TYR A 308 17.31 9.69 10.00
N PHE A 309 16.16 9.39 10.56
CA PHE A 309 15.77 8.00 10.78
C PHE A 309 15.30 7.35 9.48
N PHE A 310 15.80 6.14 9.20
CA PHE A 310 15.39 5.23 8.14
C PHE A 310 15.70 3.77 8.53
N TYR A 311 15.08 2.82 7.85
CA TYR A 311 15.28 1.41 8.14
C TYR A 311 16.47 0.82 7.36
N VAL A 312 17.23 -0.06 8.03
CA VAL A 312 18.09 -1.04 7.35
C VAL A 312 17.17 -2.16 6.89
N TRP A 313 17.09 -2.35 5.58
CA TRP A 313 16.18 -3.33 4.97
C TRP A 313 16.78 -4.73 4.95
N ASP A 314 18.03 -4.84 4.55
CA ASP A 314 18.83 -6.05 4.62
C ASP A 314 20.18 -5.74 5.32
N SER A 315 20.37 -6.33 6.50
CA SER A 315 21.57 -6.13 7.30
C SER A 315 22.78 -6.91 6.76
N VAL A 316 22.57 -7.91 5.90
CA VAL A 316 23.67 -8.73 5.33
C VAL A 316 24.44 -7.92 4.29
N CYS A 317 23.73 -7.27 3.38
CA CYS A 317 24.35 -6.41 2.36
C CYS A 317 24.34 -4.92 2.72
N SER A 318 23.81 -4.54 3.89
CA SER A 318 23.68 -3.14 4.32
C SER A 318 22.76 -2.33 3.40
N GLU A 319 21.73 -2.97 2.86
CA GLU A 319 20.69 -2.29 2.09
C GLU A 319 19.79 -1.49 3.04
N VAL A 320 19.54 -0.25 2.69
CA VAL A 320 18.64 0.67 3.39
C VAL A 320 17.44 0.99 2.53
N ARG A 321 16.30 1.29 3.18
CA ARG A 321 15.09 1.76 2.53
C ARG A 321 14.77 3.17 2.97
N TRP A 322 14.64 4.08 2.00
CA TRP A 322 14.18 5.44 2.20
C TRP A 322 12.79 5.60 1.57
N VAL A 323 11.85 6.12 2.35
CA VAL A 323 10.48 6.39 1.92
C VAL A 323 10.22 7.88 2.07
N THR A 324 9.75 8.50 1.01
CA THR A 324 9.33 9.90 1.02
C THR A 324 7.83 10.02 1.24
N SER A 325 7.40 11.08 1.92
CA SER A 325 6.00 11.42 2.18
C SER A 325 5.62 12.74 1.53
N PHE A 326 4.35 13.09 1.57
CA PHE A 326 3.82 14.31 0.95
C PHE A 326 4.43 15.61 1.50
N ASP A 327 4.96 15.59 2.72
CA ASP A 327 5.53 16.74 3.44
C ASP A 327 7.06 16.84 3.35
N ILE A 328 7.72 15.90 2.66
CA ILE A 328 9.15 15.99 2.34
C ILE A 328 9.35 17.04 1.26
N THR A 329 10.28 17.97 1.51
CA THR A 329 10.62 19.06 0.59
C THR A 329 11.88 18.76 -0.20
N LYS A 330 12.15 19.58 -1.23
CA LYS A 330 13.41 19.51 -1.98
C LYS A 330 14.62 19.78 -1.07
N GLU A 331 14.47 20.72 -0.15
CA GLU A 331 15.50 21.10 0.81
C GLU A 331 15.85 19.94 1.74
N ASP A 332 14.83 19.19 2.22
CA ASP A 332 15.03 18.00 3.03
C ASP A 332 15.84 16.93 2.27
N VAL A 333 15.51 16.70 1.01
CA VAL A 333 16.21 15.73 0.15
C VAL A 333 17.66 16.16 -0.11
N MET A 334 17.88 17.42 -0.44
CA MET A 334 19.23 17.94 -0.72
C MET A 334 20.12 17.93 0.53
N ASP A 335 19.57 18.28 1.70
CA ASP A 335 20.32 18.18 2.96
C ASP A 335 20.66 16.73 3.29
N PHE A 336 19.73 15.79 3.10
CA PHE A 336 19.99 14.36 3.32
C PHE A 336 21.08 13.82 2.39
N ALA A 337 21.04 14.13 1.10
CA ALA A 337 22.07 13.75 0.14
C ALA A 337 23.44 14.32 0.51
N GLU A 338 23.52 15.57 0.96
CA GLU A 338 24.75 16.19 1.41
C GLU A 338 25.29 15.54 2.69
N GLN A 339 24.43 15.14 3.63
CA GLN A 339 24.86 14.38 4.82
C GLN A 339 25.49 13.03 4.44
N ILE A 340 24.96 12.35 3.42
CA ILE A 340 25.54 11.10 2.89
C ILE A 340 26.94 11.38 2.34
N ARG A 341 27.12 12.42 1.51
CA ARG A 341 28.45 12.84 0.99
C ARG A 341 29.43 13.14 2.11
N CYS A 342 29.01 13.94 3.10
CA CYS A 342 29.84 14.31 4.24
C CYS A 342 30.26 13.10 5.09
N ALA A 343 29.33 12.16 5.35
CA ALA A 343 29.62 10.95 6.12
C ALA A 343 30.66 10.06 5.41
N LEU A 344 30.51 9.84 4.11
CA LEU A 344 31.45 9.08 3.29
C LEU A 344 32.81 9.76 3.18
N GLY A 345 32.85 11.10 3.07
CA GLY A 345 34.08 11.89 3.04
C GLY A 345 34.89 11.80 4.34
N LYS A 346 34.25 11.66 5.50
CA LYS A 346 34.93 11.49 6.80
C LYS A 346 35.59 10.11 6.90
N ILE A 347 34.96 9.05 6.44
CA ILE A 347 35.54 7.70 6.48
C ILE A 347 36.77 7.60 5.59
N LYS A 348 36.74 8.18 4.37
CA LYS A 348 37.90 8.19 3.47
C LYS A 348 39.12 8.96 4.00
N LYS A 349 38.91 9.90 4.92
CA LYS A 349 40.04 10.64 5.57
C LYS A 349 40.59 9.90 6.78
N ALA A 350 39.85 8.95 7.32
CA ALA A 350 40.25 8.17 8.50
C ALA A 350 40.88 6.81 8.13
N ALA A 351 40.71 6.34 6.88
CA ALA A 351 41.38 5.17 6.29
C ALA A 351 42.64 5.59 5.54
#